data_ca962d2b063b19ff0de929b49cc2eb53
#
_entry.id   ca962d2b063b19ff0de929b49cc2eb53
#
_cell.length_a   1.000
_cell.length_b   1.000
_cell.length_c   1.000
_cell.angle_alpha   90.00
_cell.angle_beta   90.00
_cell.angle_gamma   90.00
#
_symmetry.space_group_name_H-M   'P 1'
#
loop_
_entity.id
_entity.type
_entity.pdbx_description
1 polymer ?
#
loop_
_entity_poly.entity_id
_entity_poly.type
_entity_poly.pdbx_seq_one_letter_code
_entity_poly.pdbx_strand_id
1 'polypeptide(L)'
;MKYPQLSLRETNAPYMEEMKTIAAEVIEGGWYIRGKYVSRLEEQLCVYLGCRYAVATGNGLDALRLMLRAYIEMGVMQPGDEVIVPSNTYVASVLAITDNGLVPV
;
A
#
# COMPACT_ATOMS: atom_id res chain seq x y z
N MET A 1 -22.31 -9.60 17.76
CA MET A 1 -22.88 -10.07 16.47
C MET A 1 -22.64 -11.56 16.35
N LYS A 2 -23.64 -12.34 15.99
CA LYS A 2 -23.53 -13.82 15.85
C LYS A 2 -22.79 -14.22 14.57
N TYR A 3 -22.76 -13.34 13.56
CA TYR A 3 -22.09 -13.57 12.27
C TYR A 3 -21.36 -12.26 11.87
N PRO A 4 -20.05 -12.16 12.11
CA PRO A 4 -19.28 -11.01 11.64
C PRO A 4 -19.18 -11.04 10.11
N GLN A 5 -19.23 -9.87 9.49
CA GLN A 5 -19.06 -9.74 8.03
C GLN A 5 -17.67 -10.16 7.58
N LEU A 6 -16.66 -9.93 8.41
CA LEU A 6 -15.27 -10.31 8.19
C LEU A 6 -14.64 -10.72 9.52
N SER A 7 -13.98 -11.85 9.54
CA SER A 7 -13.17 -12.32 10.67
C SER A 7 -11.71 -12.46 10.25
N LEU A 8 -10.90 -11.45 10.53
CA LEU A 8 -9.45 -11.50 10.27
C LEU A 8 -8.77 -12.65 11.03
N ARG A 9 -9.29 -13.02 12.20
CA ARG A 9 -8.78 -14.17 12.96
C ARG A 9 -8.90 -15.46 12.17
N GLU A 10 -10.05 -15.71 11.54
CA GLU A 10 -10.28 -16.93 10.76
C GLU A 10 -9.50 -16.89 9.45
N THR A 11 -9.46 -15.74 8.78
CA THR A 11 -8.70 -15.54 7.56
C THR A 11 -7.20 -15.79 7.76
N ASN A 12 -6.66 -15.35 8.90
CA ASN A 12 -5.24 -15.46 9.19
C ASN A 12 -4.87 -16.76 9.93
N ALA A 13 -5.85 -17.55 10.38
CA ALA A 13 -5.59 -18.76 11.14
C ALA A 13 -4.59 -19.73 10.50
N PRO A 14 -4.61 -20.00 9.18
CA PRO A 14 -3.65 -20.87 8.53
C PRO A 14 -2.20 -20.37 8.58
N TYR A 15 -2.00 -19.07 8.74
CA TYR A 15 -0.69 -18.40 8.69
C TYR A 15 -0.22 -17.92 10.07
N MET A 16 -1.01 -18.14 11.13
CA MET A 16 -0.82 -17.53 12.44
C MET A 16 0.55 -17.83 13.06
N GLU A 17 1.03 -19.07 12.97
CA GLU A 17 2.31 -19.45 13.57
C GLU A 17 3.50 -18.85 12.78
N GLU A 18 3.42 -18.83 11.47
CA GLU A 18 4.43 -18.16 10.63
C GLU A 18 4.46 -16.65 10.90
N MET A 19 3.30 -16.01 10.99
CA MET A 19 3.19 -14.58 11.33
C MET A 19 3.82 -14.25 12.67
N LYS A 20 3.58 -15.08 13.69
CA LYS A 20 4.18 -14.91 15.03
C LYS A 20 5.70 -15.07 14.99
N THR A 21 6.19 -16.06 14.29
CA THR A 21 7.63 -16.33 14.14
C THR A 21 8.33 -15.13 13.47
N ILE A 22 7.79 -14.66 12.35
CA ILE A 22 8.34 -13.50 11.65
C ILE A 22 8.29 -12.23 12.50
N ALA A 23 7.19 -12.01 13.22
CA ALA A 23 7.07 -10.87 14.12
C ALA A 23 8.11 -10.92 15.24
N ALA A 24 8.33 -12.10 15.86
CA ALA A 24 9.34 -12.29 16.88
C ALA A 24 10.75 -12.00 16.34
N GLU A 25 11.10 -12.54 15.17
CA GLU A 25 12.40 -12.26 14.53
C GLU A 25 12.64 -10.79 14.26
N VAL A 26 11.61 -10.04 13.82
CA VAL A 26 11.73 -8.59 13.61
C VAL A 26 11.95 -7.85 14.90
N ILE A 27 11.21 -8.23 15.97
CA ILE A 27 11.33 -7.60 17.29
C ILE A 27 12.71 -7.87 17.89
N GLU A 28 13.17 -9.11 17.87
CA GLU A 28 14.47 -9.53 18.40
C GLU A 28 15.63 -8.91 17.60
N GLY A 29 15.47 -8.79 16.29
CA GLY A 29 16.46 -8.16 15.40
C GLY A 29 16.55 -6.65 15.53
N GLY A 30 15.55 -5.97 16.09
CA GLY A 30 15.52 -4.52 16.35
C GLY A 30 15.50 -3.64 15.11
N TRP A 31 15.38 -4.21 13.89
CA TRP A 31 15.36 -3.46 12.65
C TRP A 31 13.94 -3.38 12.08
N TYR A 32 13.24 -2.31 12.43
CA TYR A 32 11.79 -2.15 12.18
C TYR A 32 11.46 -1.42 10.88
N ILE A 33 12.40 -0.65 10.29
CA ILE A 33 12.16 0.16 9.10
C ILE A 33 13.04 -0.33 7.97
N ARG A 34 12.44 -0.63 6.80
CA ARG A 34 13.14 -1.12 5.61
C ARG A 34 14.04 -2.32 5.87
N GLY A 35 13.58 -3.24 6.70
CA GLY A 35 14.29 -4.47 7.03
C GLY A 35 14.19 -5.54 5.95
N LYS A 36 14.84 -6.69 6.20
CA LYS A 36 14.93 -7.83 5.25
C LYS A 36 13.58 -8.30 4.69
N TYR A 37 12.52 -8.23 5.49
CA TYR A 37 11.18 -8.67 5.05
C TYR A 37 10.52 -7.70 4.08
N VAL A 38 10.79 -6.40 4.20
CA VAL A 38 10.33 -5.39 3.23
C VAL A 38 11.00 -5.63 1.88
N SER A 39 12.33 -5.78 1.86
CA SER A 39 13.07 -6.05 0.62
C SER A 39 12.61 -7.35 -0.04
N ARG A 40 12.41 -8.41 0.76
CA ARG A 40 11.89 -9.69 0.24
C ARG A 40 10.48 -9.54 -0.35
N LEU A 41 9.60 -8.77 0.28
CA LEU A 41 8.26 -8.50 -0.25
C LEU A 41 8.34 -7.75 -1.59
N GLU A 42 9.16 -6.72 -1.67
CA GLU A 42 9.36 -5.95 -2.90
C GLU A 42 9.87 -6.84 -4.05
N GLU A 43 10.86 -7.71 -3.80
CA GLU A 43 11.38 -8.68 -4.76
C GLU A 43 10.30 -9.67 -5.22
N GLN A 44 9.56 -10.25 -4.26
CA GLN A 44 8.50 -11.21 -4.58
C GLN A 44 7.35 -10.58 -5.38
N LEU A 45 6.98 -9.33 -5.07
CA LEU A 45 5.98 -8.58 -5.83
C LEU A 45 6.46 -8.29 -7.25
N CYS A 46 7.73 -7.94 -7.45
CA CYS A 46 8.30 -7.78 -8.79
C CYS A 46 8.16 -9.04 -9.64
N VAL A 47 8.45 -10.20 -9.06
CA VAL A 47 8.30 -11.50 -9.75
C VAL A 47 6.83 -11.81 -10.02
N TYR A 48 5.97 -11.66 -9.02
CA TYR A 48 4.55 -12.00 -9.11
C TYR A 48 3.79 -11.12 -10.13
N LEU A 49 4.09 -9.82 -10.15
CA LEU A 49 3.44 -8.84 -11.02
C LEU A 49 4.13 -8.67 -12.37
N GLY A 50 5.32 -9.24 -12.57
CA GLY A 50 6.12 -9.04 -13.78
C GLY A 50 6.61 -7.60 -13.96
N CYS A 51 6.75 -6.84 -12.87
CA CYS A 51 7.25 -5.47 -12.91
C CYS A 51 8.74 -5.40 -12.55
N ARG A 52 9.39 -4.30 -12.94
CA ARG A 52 10.83 -4.11 -12.70
C ARG A 52 11.13 -3.71 -11.26
N TYR A 53 10.25 -2.93 -10.65
CA TYR A 53 10.44 -2.38 -9.31
C TYR A 53 9.13 -2.44 -8.53
N ALA A 54 9.25 -2.66 -7.24
CA ALA A 54 8.20 -2.48 -6.25
C ALA A 54 8.77 -1.68 -5.09
N VAL A 55 7.98 -0.78 -4.53
CA VAL A 55 8.38 0.07 -3.39
C VAL A 55 7.31 -0.01 -2.32
N ALA A 56 7.67 -0.52 -1.17
CA ALA A 56 6.77 -0.57 -0.02
C ALA A 56 6.60 0.83 0.60
N THR A 57 5.37 1.15 0.96
CA THR A 57 4.97 2.40 1.59
C THR A 57 4.31 2.14 2.93
N GLY A 58 4.12 3.18 3.76
CA GLY A 58 3.51 3.03 5.07
C GLY A 58 2.04 2.57 5.04
N ASN A 59 1.32 2.95 3.99
CA ASN A 59 -0.10 2.61 3.80
C ASN A 59 -0.54 2.87 2.35
N GLY A 60 -1.77 2.47 2.01
CA GLY A 60 -2.31 2.62 0.65
C GLY A 60 -2.54 4.07 0.23
N LEU A 61 -2.86 4.98 1.15
CA LEU A 61 -3.00 6.39 0.83
C LEU A 61 -1.67 7.00 0.39
N ASP A 62 -0.59 6.68 1.10
CA ASP A 62 0.75 7.15 0.73
C ASP A 62 1.19 6.56 -0.60
N ALA A 63 0.84 5.28 -0.88
CA ALA A 63 1.09 4.68 -2.19
C ALA A 63 0.41 5.47 -3.32
N LEU A 64 -0.87 5.80 -3.17
CA LEU A 64 -1.62 6.59 -4.15
C LEU A 64 -1.05 8.01 -4.31
N ARG A 65 -0.73 8.68 -3.20
CA ARG A 65 -0.10 10.01 -3.21
C ARG A 65 1.22 10.00 -3.98
N LEU A 66 2.08 9.03 -3.69
CA LEU A 66 3.40 8.91 -4.32
C LEU A 66 3.29 8.59 -5.81
N MET A 67 2.34 7.74 -6.22
CA MET A 67 2.11 7.46 -7.65
C MET A 67 1.70 8.71 -8.41
N LEU A 68 0.72 9.47 -7.91
CA LEU A 68 0.28 10.71 -8.56
C LEU A 68 1.38 11.76 -8.55
N ARG A 69 2.13 11.88 -7.44
CA ARG A 69 3.28 12.77 -7.36
C ARG A 69 4.36 12.41 -8.37
N ALA A 70 4.64 11.13 -8.56
CA ALA A 70 5.61 10.68 -9.54
C ALA A 70 5.20 11.08 -10.97
N TYR A 71 3.92 10.94 -11.33
CA TYR A 71 3.44 11.40 -12.64
C TYR A 71 3.60 12.91 -12.84
N ILE A 72 3.41 13.71 -11.81
CA ILE A 72 3.65 15.16 -11.86
C ILE A 72 5.15 15.44 -12.06
N GLU A 73 6.02 14.81 -11.28
CA GLU A 73 7.48 14.99 -11.41
C GLU A 73 8.03 14.51 -12.76
N MET A 74 7.41 13.53 -13.36
CA MET A 74 7.74 13.04 -14.71
C MET A 74 7.17 13.94 -15.83
N GLY A 75 6.39 14.96 -15.51
CA GLY A 75 5.75 15.84 -16.48
C GLY A 75 4.59 15.21 -17.26
N VAL A 76 4.06 14.10 -16.78
CA VAL A 76 2.90 13.40 -17.36
C VAL A 76 1.59 14.06 -16.92
N MET A 77 1.58 14.63 -15.73
CA MET A 77 0.46 15.37 -15.13
C MET A 77 0.94 16.71 -14.59
N GLN A 78 0.01 17.64 -14.43
CA GLN A 78 0.26 18.93 -13.81
C GLN A 78 -0.83 19.29 -12.80
N PRO A 79 -0.57 20.16 -11.82
CA PRO A 79 -1.59 20.63 -10.90
C PRO A 79 -2.81 21.20 -11.65
N GLY A 80 -4.01 20.81 -11.22
CA GLY A 80 -5.28 21.14 -11.86
C GLY A 80 -5.79 20.11 -12.86
N ASP A 81 -5.00 19.11 -13.25
CA ASP A 81 -5.48 18.01 -14.08
C ASP A 81 -6.54 17.18 -13.37
N GLU A 82 -7.50 16.67 -14.14
CA GLU A 82 -8.62 15.87 -13.67
C GLU A 82 -8.26 14.39 -13.55
N VAL A 83 -8.71 13.76 -12.45
CA VAL A 83 -8.53 12.32 -12.22
C VAL A 83 -9.89 11.70 -11.93
N ILE A 84 -10.29 10.75 -12.78
CA ILE A 84 -11.56 10.03 -12.64
C ILE A 84 -11.46 9.09 -11.41
N VAL A 85 -12.44 9.18 -10.53
CA VAL A 85 -12.51 8.35 -9.34
C VAL A 85 -13.96 7.88 -9.10
N PRO A 86 -14.19 6.62 -8.66
CA PRO A 86 -15.55 6.15 -8.35
C PRO A 86 -16.18 6.99 -7.22
N SER A 87 -17.45 7.40 -7.39
CA SER A 87 -18.16 8.24 -6.42
C SER A 87 -18.36 7.58 -5.04
N ASN A 88 -18.34 6.25 -4.97
CA ASN A 88 -18.52 5.48 -3.73
C ASN A 88 -17.20 4.86 -3.21
N THR A 89 -16.06 5.43 -3.57
CA THR A 89 -14.75 4.96 -3.11
C THR A 89 -14.49 5.37 -1.65
N TYR A 90 -13.48 4.74 -1.05
CA TYR A 90 -12.97 5.19 0.24
C TYR A 90 -12.26 6.54 0.09
N VAL A 91 -12.41 7.41 1.07
CA VAL A 91 -11.93 8.80 1.05
C VAL A 91 -10.45 8.96 0.67
N ALA A 92 -9.61 7.94 0.94
CA ALA A 92 -8.20 7.95 0.60
C ALA A 92 -7.93 8.18 -0.90
N SER A 93 -8.80 7.67 -1.78
CA SER A 93 -8.65 7.89 -3.23
C SER A 93 -8.79 9.37 -3.59
N VAL A 94 -9.79 10.04 -3.01
CA VAL A 94 -10.01 11.49 -3.22
C VAL A 94 -8.87 12.31 -2.61
N LEU A 95 -8.47 11.98 -1.38
CA LEU A 95 -7.37 12.67 -0.69
C LEU A 95 -6.05 12.58 -1.46
N ALA A 96 -5.74 11.41 -2.03
CA ALA A 96 -4.52 11.24 -2.82
C ALA A 96 -4.48 12.19 -4.03
N ILE A 97 -5.63 12.44 -4.65
CA ILE A 97 -5.78 13.35 -5.78
C ILE A 97 -5.61 14.80 -5.32
N THR A 98 -6.40 15.21 -4.33
CA THR A 98 -6.41 16.62 -3.86
C THR A 98 -5.10 17.04 -3.20
N ASP A 99 -4.42 16.14 -2.47
CA ASP A 99 -3.13 16.43 -1.84
C ASP A 99 -2.00 16.67 -2.85
N ASN A 100 -2.20 16.25 -4.10
CA ASN A 100 -1.28 16.53 -5.21
C ASN A 100 -1.72 17.74 -6.06
N GLY A 101 -2.75 18.47 -5.65
CA GLY A 101 -3.26 19.62 -6.39
C GLY A 101 -4.02 19.24 -7.67
N LEU A 102 -4.45 17.98 -7.77
CA LEU A 102 -5.27 17.43 -8.86
C LEU A 102 -6.75 17.55 -8.53
N VAL A 103 -7.62 17.42 -9.51
CA VAL A 103 -9.08 17.56 -9.38
C VAL A 103 -9.76 16.20 -9.51
N PRO A 104 -10.44 15.68 -8.47
CA PRO A 104 -11.21 14.44 -8.58
C PRO A 104 -12.51 14.69 -9.37
N VAL A 105 -12.81 13.85 -10.35
CA VAL A 105 -14.04 13.90 -11.17
C VAL A 105 -14.69 12.53 -11.30
#